data_8e5a43b96f0d6d1429a783089bf61809
#
_entry.id   8e5a43b96f0d6d1429a783089bf61809
#
_cell.length_a   1.000
_cell.length_b   1.000
_cell.length_c   1.000
_cell.angle_alpha   90.00
_cell.angle_beta   90.00
_cell.angle_gamma   90.00
#
_symmetry.space_group_name_H-M   'P 1'
#
loop_
_entity.id
_entity.type
_entity.pdbx_description
1 polymer ?
#
loop_
_entity_poly.entity_id
_entity_poly.type
_entity_poly.pdbx_seq_one_letter_code
_entity_poly.pdbx_strand_id
1 'polypeptide(L)'
;DCANALFEELVSEADPGEAQEELRPEDESVILFTSGTTGVSKGVLRTQQMVRDHALVLAIANEPSETPEAILTPAPLYHTAGLFCILKSAALAATLILVSSFDPEKICRQIESRKATEVLMLPPISYQRLYQSEAARKYDLSSVRLALVTAGKCTKACIDDIFEMFPNCKLRPSWGSTEVCSATGCNLSRQQLRERPEL
;
A
#
# COMPACT_ATOMS: atom_id res chain seq x y z
N ASP A 1 -0.67 -19.24 22.60
CA ASP A 1 -0.35 -19.48 21.18
C ASP A 1 1.08 -19.97 21.02
N CYS A 2 1.23 -21.31 20.87
CA CYS A 2 2.56 -21.95 20.76
C CYS A 2 3.42 -21.42 19.62
N ALA A 3 2.82 -20.97 18.51
CA ALA A 3 3.56 -20.45 17.36
C ALA A 3 4.26 -19.11 17.67
N ASN A 4 3.63 -18.24 18.45
CA ASN A 4 4.24 -16.97 18.86
C ASN A 4 5.35 -17.19 19.88
N ALA A 5 5.16 -18.13 20.84
CA ALA A 5 6.21 -18.48 21.81
C ALA A 5 7.47 -19.04 21.12
N LEU A 6 7.28 -19.92 20.13
CA LEU A 6 8.39 -20.47 19.33
C LEU A 6 9.11 -19.37 18.53
N PHE A 7 8.37 -18.41 17.94
CA PHE A 7 8.97 -17.31 17.21
C PHE A 7 9.82 -16.42 18.12
N GLU A 8 9.29 -16.02 19.29
CA GLU A 8 10.01 -15.19 20.25
C GLU A 8 11.27 -15.90 20.78
N GLU A 9 11.21 -17.22 21.02
CA GLU A 9 12.34 -18.04 21.42
C GLU A 9 13.43 -18.06 20.33
N LEU A 10 13.06 -18.35 19.08
CA LEU A 10 13.99 -18.34 17.94
C LEU A 10 14.63 -16.97 17.73
N VAL A 11 13.88 -15.87 17.86
CA VAL A 11 14.42 -14.52 17.77
C VAL A 11 15.40 -14.21 18.90
N SER A 12 15.10 -14.65 20.13
CA SER A 12 15.97 -14.42 21.28
C SER A 12 17.30 -15.21 21.22
N GLU A 13 17.29 -16.35 20.54
CA GLU A 13 18.47 -17.21 20.37
C GLU A 13 19.27 -16.91 19.09
N ALA A 14 18.70 -16.10 18.18
CA ALA A 14 19.35 -15.76 16.92
C ALA A 14 20.57 -14.85 17.14
N ASP A 15 21.63 -15.10 16.38
CA ASP A 15 22.78 -14.19 16.33
C ASP A 15 22.35 -12.85 15.72
N PRO A 16 22.52 -11.72 16.44
CA PRO A 16 22.20 -10.40 15.91
C PRO A 16 23.17 -9.89 14.82
N GLY A 17 24.14 -10.70 14.43
CA GLY A 17 25.06 -10.38 13.33
C GLY A 17 24.36 -10.27 11.98
N GLU A 18 24.87 -9.40 11.11
CA GLU A 18 24.40 -9.32 9.73
C GLU A 18 24.79 -10.60 8.96
N ALA A 19 23.84 -11.16 8.20
CA ALA A 19 24.13 -12.23 7.27
C ALA A 19 25.11 -11.72 6.20
N GLN A 20 26.29 -12.35 6.11
CA GLN A 20 27.36 -11.97 5.18
C GLN A 20 27.24 -12.73 3.85
N GLU A 21 26.06 -12.82 3.28
CA GLU A 21 25.87 -13.44 1.98
C GLU A 21 25.76 -12.38 0.87
N GLU A 22 26.54 -12.55 -0.19
CA GLU A 22 26.40 -11.76 -1.41
C GLU A 22 25.15 -12.20 -2.18
N LEU A 23 24.13 -11.36 -2.16
CA LEU A 23 22.90 -11.60 -2.93
C LEU A 23 23.11 -11.23 -4.39
N ARG A 24 22.71 -12.14 -5.29
CA ARG A 24 22.69 -11.91 -6.73
C ARG A 24 21.33 -11.47 -7.21
N PRO A 25 21.24 -10.74 -8.32
CA PRO A 25 19.95 -10.30 -8.87
C PRO A 25 18.95 -11.43 -9.12
N GLU A 26 19.43 -12.60 -9.51
CA GLU A 26 18.65 -13.80 -9.82
C GLU A 26 18.28 -14.65 -8.60
N ASP A 27 18.86 -14.39 -7.44
CA ASP A 27 18.54 -15.14 -6.22
C ASP A 27 17.07 -14.95 -5.82
N GLU A 28 16.48 -16.01 -5.27
CA GLU A 28 15.11 -16.01 -4.78
C GLU A 28 14.98 -15.06 -3.59
N SER A 29 13.95 -14.21 -3.60
CA SER A 29 13.73 -13.20 -2.56
C SER A 29 12.48 -13.49 -1.74
N VAL A 30 11.35 -13.68 -2.41
CA VAL A 30 10.07 -13.87 -1.74
C VAL A 30 9.14 -14.75 -2.58
N ILE A 31 8.37 -15.60 -1.90
CA ILE A 31 7.28 -16.38 -2.50
C ILE A 31 5.97 -15.86 -1.93
N LEU A 32 5.09 -15.38 -2.81
CA LEU A 32 3.75 -14.94 -2.47
C LEU A 32 2.73 -15.96 -2.96
N PHE A 33 1.83 -16.40 -2.09
CA PHE A 33 0.84 -17.40 -2.43
C PHE A 33 -0.47 -16.77 -2.92
N THR A 34 -1.04 -17.37 -3.99
CA THR A 34 -2.38 -17.04 -4.49
C THR A 34 -3.32 -18.20 -4.24
N SER A 35 -4.63 -17.93 -4.07
CA SER A 35 -5.63 -18.96 -3.78
C SER A 35 -5.81 -20.00 -4.90
N GLY A 36 -5.30 -19.72 -6.10
CA GLY A 36 -5.44 -20.60 -7.26
C GLY A 36 -6.91 -20.87 -7.67
N THR A 37 -7.21 -20.82 -8.95
CA THR A 37 -8.56 -21.11 -9.49
C THR A 37 -8.94 -22.59 -9.35
N THR A 38 -7.99 -23.47 -9.11
CA THR A 38 -8.15 -24.92 -8.95
C THR A 38 -8.26 -25.37 -7.50
N GLY A 39 -8.30 -24.44 -6.53
CA GLY A 39 -8.35 -24.74 -5.09
C GLY A 39 -6.99 -25.05 -4.45
N VAL A 40 -5.93 -25.23 -5.24
CA VAL A 40 -4.56 -25.41 -4.73
C VAL A 40 -3.85 -24.06 -4.80
N SER A 41 -3.28 -23.62 -3.68
CA SER A 41 -2.49 -22.40 -3.61
C SER A 41 -1.26 -22.50 -4.50
N LYS A 42 -0.97 -21.43 -5.25
CA LYS A 42 0.22 -21.34 -6.12
C LYS A 42 1.19 -20.31 -5.56
N GLY A 43 2.46 -20.69 -5.47
CA GLY A 43 3.54 -19.79 -5.08
C GLY A 43 4.02 -18.99 -6.28
N VAL A 44 4.03 -17.67 -6.13
CA VAL A 44 4.62 -16.72 -7.10
C VAL A 44 5.98 -16.33 -6.59
N LEU A 45 7.02 -16.84 -7.23
CA LEU A 45 8.41 -16.54 -6.90
C LEU A 45 8.83 -15.18 -7.45
N ARG A 46 9.58 -14.42 -6.64
CA ARG A 46 10.23 -13.18 -7.05
C ARG A 46 11.70 -13.20 -6.70
N THR A 47 12.53 -12.76 -7.64
CA THR A 47 13.97 -12.62 -7.43
C THR A 47 14.31 -11.28 -6.77
N GLN A 48 15.54 -11.14 -6.29
CA GLN A 48 16.06 -9.88 -5.73
C GLN A 48 15.93 -8.73 -6.74
N GLN A 49 16.23 -8.98 -8.01
CA GLN A 49 16.07 -7.99 -9.07
C GLN A 49 14.62 -7.55 -9.22
N MET A 50 13.67 -8.48 -9.28
CA MET A 50 12.24 -8.15 -9.42
C MET A 50 11.74 -7.27 -8.27
N VAL A 51 12.17 -7.56 -7.04
CA VAL A 51 11.81 -6.79 -5.85
C VAL A 51 12.38 -5.38 -5.93
N ARG A 52 13.68 -5.26 -6.26
CA ARG A 52 14.36 -3.97 -6.42
C ARG A 52 13.77 -3.12 -7.55
N ASP A 53 13.59 -3.70 -8.73
CA ASP A 53 13.09 -2.98 -9.89
C ASP A 53 11.66 -2.47 -9.64
N HIS A 54 10.88 -3.25 -8.89
CA HIS A 54 9.55 -2.85 -8.46
C HIS A 54 9.58 -1.65 -7.49
N ALA A 55 10.47 -1.68 -6.50
CA ALA A 55 10.66 -0.56 -5.59
C ALA A 55 11.01 0.73 -6.36
N LEU A 56 11.89 0.63 -7.36
CA LEU A 56 12.27 1.74 -8.22
C LEU A 56 11.11 2.27 -9.06
N VAL A 57 10.30 1.39 -9.67
CA VAL A 57 9.09 1.79 -10.42
C VAL A 57 8.11 2.55 -9.53
N LEU A 58 7.90 2.08 -8.31
CA LEU A 58 7.03 2.75 -7.35
C LEU A 58 7.55 4.13 -6.95
N ALA A 59 8.87 4.27 -6.80
CA ALA A 59 9.50 5.54 -6.48
C ALA A 59 9.43 6.53 -7.64
N ILE A 60 9.73 6.10 -8.86
CA ILE A 60 9.69 6.93 -10.08
C ILE A 60 8.25 7.39 -10.38
N ALA A 61 7.26 6.55 -10.11
CA ALA A 61 5.85 6.87 -10.28
C ALA A 61 5.34 7.90 -9.25
N ASN A 62 6.12 8.21 -8.23
CA ASN A 62 5.78 9.24 -7.26
C ASN A 62 6.12 10.63 -7.80
N GLU A 63 5.24 11.59 -7.52
CA GLU A 63 5.54 12.97 -7.87
C GLU A 63 6.50 13.56 -6.84
N PRO A 64 7.46 14.39 -7.26
CA PRO A 64 8.34 15.07 -6.33
C PRO A 64 7.57 15.84 -5.27
N SER A 65 8.04 15.78 -4.03
CA SER A 65 7.45 16.49 -2.91
C SER A 65 8.52 17.18 -2.08
N GLU A 66 8.23 18.40 -1.64
CA GLU A 66 9.10 19.15 -0.72
C GLU A 66 8.99 18.65 0.73
N THR A 67 7.93 17.89 1.05
CA THR A 67 7.72 17.35 2.38
C THR A 67 8.04 15.86 2.42
N PRO A 68 8.56 15.34 3.54
CA PRO A 68 8.76 13.91 3.70
C PRO A 68 7.47 13.12 3.45
N GLU A 69 7.60 11.98 2.78
CA GLU A 69 6.48 11.09 2.54
C GLU A 69 6.15 10.26 3.77
N ALA A 70 4.85 10.11 4.04
CA ALA A 70 4.33 9.24 5.09
C ALA A 70 3.20 8.39 4.49
N ILE A 71 3.47 7.10 4.34
CA ILE A 71 2.64 6.14 3.61
C ILE A 71 1.85 5.33 4.61
N LEU A 72 0.53 5.46 4.62
CA LEU A 72 -0.36 4.67 5.44
C LEU A 72 -0.94 3.49 4.66
N THR A 73 -0.89 2.30 5.27
CA THR A 73 -1.52 1.11 4.71
C THR A 73 -2.15 0.22 5.78
N PRO A 74 -3.40 -0.23 5.58
CA PRO A 74 -4.01 -1.31 6.34
C PRO A 74 -3.83 -2.67 5.65
N ALA A 75 -3.08 -2.75 4.55
CA ALA A 75 -2.90 -3.99 3.82
C ALA A 75 -2.02 -4.97 4.61
N PRO A 76 -2.37 -6.26 4.64
CA PRO A 76 -1.54 -7.28 5.27
C PRO A 76 -0.16 -7.37 4.59
N LEU A 77 0.91 -7.45 5.39
CA LEU A 77 2.29 -7.48 4.87
C LEU A 77 2.63 -8.77 4.10
N TYR A 78 1.91 -9.85 4.36
CA TYR A 78 2.04 -11.11 3.61
C TYR A 78 1.35 -11.09 2.24
N HIS A 79 0.63 -10.01 1.91
CA HIS A 79 0.03 -9.79 0.60
C HIS A 79 0.90 -8.86 -0.24
N THR A 80 0.87 -9.01 -1.56
CA THR A 80 1.58 -8.15 -2.52
C THR A 80 1.40 -6.66 -2.22
N ALA A 81 0.21 -6.25 -1.82
CA ALA A 81 -0.10 -4.85 -1.48
C ALA A 81 0.71 -4.33 -0.28
N GLY A 82 0.84 -5.14 0.78
CA GLY A 82 1.66 -4.77 1.95
C GLY A 82 3.15 -4.74 1.63
N LEU A 83 3.64 -5.74 0.88
CA LEU A 83 5.02 -5.76 0.40
C LEU A 83 5.35 -4.49 -0.42
N PHE A 84 4.43 -4.05 -1.27
CA PHE A 84 4.55 -2.81 -2.01
C PHE A 84 4.78 -1.59 -1.14
N CYS A 85 4.01 -1.47 -0.07
CA CYS A 85 4.14 -0.33 0.82
C CYS A 85 5.51 -0.31 1.51
N ILE A 86 6.03 -1.49 1.90
CA ILE A 86 7.39 -1.61 2.44
C ILE A 86 8.42 -1.16 1.41
N LEU A 87 8.38 -1.72 0.20
CA LEU A 87 9.34 -1.42 -0.86
C LEU A 87 9.31 0.04 -1.29
N LYS A 88 8.12 0.61 -1.43
CA LYS A 88 7.94 2.02 -1.76
C LYS A 88 8.49 2.91 -0.67
N SER A 89 8.18 2.61 0.60
CA SER A 89 8.68 3.39 1.73
C SER A 89 10.20 3.37 1.81
N ALA A 90 10.81 2.20 1.61
CA ALA A 90 12.26 2.07 1.58
C ALA A 90 12.90 2.87 0.42
N ALA A 91 12.34 2.77 -0.79
CA ALA A 91 12.85 3.46 -1.98
C ALA A 91 12.74 4.99 -1.90
N LEU A 92 11.74 5.51 -1.17
CA LEU A 92 11.50 6.95 -0.99
C LEU A 92 12.09 7.49 0.32
N ALA A 93 12.71 6.66 1.17
CA ALA A 93 13.06 6.99 2.55
C ALA A 93 11.85 7.57 3.33
N ALA A 94 10.66 7.03 3.07
CA ALA A 94 9.39 7.49 3.61
C ALA A 94 9.05 6.81 4.94
N THR A 95 8.24 7.47 5.76
CA THR A 95 7.67 6.85 6.95
C THR A 95 6.57 5.87 6.54
N LEU A 96 6.68 4.60 6.95
CA LEU A 96 5.62 3.61 6.78
C LEU A 96 4.73 3.57 8.04
N ILE A 97 3.43 3.82 7.86
CA ILE A 97 2.42 3.80 8.91
C ILE A 97 1.57 2.55 8.72
N LEU A 98 1.79 1.54 9.57
CA LEU A 98 1.04 0.29 9.52
C LEU A 98 -0.19 0.36 10.43
N VAL A 99 -1.33 -0.04 9.88
CA VAL A 99 -2.56 -0.24 10.63
C VAL A 99 -2.92 -1.72 10.55
N SER A 100 -2.88 -2.41 11.67
CA SER A 100 -2.99 -3.88 11.75
C SER A 100 -4.32 -4.46 11.24
N SER A 101 -5.35 -3.63 11.15
CA SER A 101 -6.68 -4.03 10.66
C SER A 101 -7.42 -2.82 10.10
N PHE A 102 -8.41 -3.06 9.23
CA PHE A 102 -9.27 -1.98 8.76
C PHE A 102 -10.19 -1.48 9.89
N ASP A 103 -9.80 -0.37 10.50
CA ASP A 103 -10.53 0.34 11.55
C ASP A 103 -10.56 1.83 11.18
N PRO A 104 -11.71 2.38 10.79
CA PRO A 104 -11.83 3.78 10.36
C PRO A 104 -11.30 4.79 11.39
N GLU A 105 -11.59 4.59 12.67
CA GLU A 105 -11.13 5.50 13.74
C GLU A 105 -9.61 5.51 13.85
N LYS A 106 -8.98 4.33 13.82
CA LYS A 106 -7.51 4.21 13.86
C LYS A 106 -6.87 4.81 12.61
N ILE A 107 -7.44 4.53 11.42
CA ILE A 107 -6.93 5.04 10.15
C ILE A 107 -6.94 6.56 10.15
N CYS A 108 -8.10 7.19 10.41
CA CYS A 108 -8.23 8.65 10.39
C CYS A 108 -7.35 9.31 11.43
N ARG A 109 -7.28 8.78 12.66
CA ARG A 109 -6.40 9.28 13.70
C ARG A 109 -4.92 9.20 13.31
N GLN A 110 -4.49 8.11 12.65
CA GLN A 110 -3.10 7.99 12.18
C GLN A 110 -2.80 8.95 11.04
N ILE A 111 -3.75 9.18 10.13
CA ILE A 111 -3.60 10.18 9.07
C ILE A 111 -3.36 11.57 9.67
N GLU A 112 -4.19 12.00 10.61
CA GLU A 112 -4.05 13.31 11.25
C GLU A 112 -2.78 13.43 12.08
N SER A 113 -2.54 12.49 12.99
CA SER A 113 -1.43 12.57 13.96
C SER A 113 -0.05 12.40 13.35
N ARG A 114 0.06 11.61 12.28
CA ARG A 114 1.31 11.34 11.55
C ARG A 114 1.45 12.15 10.27
N LYS A 115 0.44 12.96 9.92
CA LYS A 115 0.37 13.72 8.67
C LYS A 115 0.63 12.82 7.46
N ALA A 116 -0.09 11.69 7.40
CA ALA A 116 0.05 10.75 6.29
C ALA A 116 -0.20 11.47 4.95
N THR A 117 0.74 11.32 4.01
CA THR A 117 0.67 11.95 2.69
C THR A 117 0.05 11.04 1.65
N GLU A 118 0.11 9.74 1.89
CA GLU A 118 -0.43 8.74 0.99
C GLU A 118 -1.22 7.68 1.75
N VAL A 119 -2.34 7.26 1.15
CA VAL A 119 -3.11 6.10 1.59
C VAL A 119 -3.10 5.06 0.48
N LEU A 120 -2.41 3.94 0.73
CA LEU A 120 -2.14 2.93 -0.28
C LEU A 120 -2.89 1.63 -0.03
N MET A 121 -3.33 1.02 -1.14
CA MET A 121 -3.87 -0.35 -1.19
C MET A 121 -5.18 -0.55 -0.43
N LEU A 122 -6.02 0.47 -0.45
CA LEU A 122 -7.40 0.32 -0.03
C LEU A 122 -8.29 0.00 -1.24
N PRO A 123 -9.04 -1.12 -1.24
CA PRO A 123 -10.05 -1.37 -2.27
C PRO A 123 -11.20 -0.35 -2.17
N PRO A 124 -11.95 -0.11 -3.27
CA PRO A 124 -13.04 0.88 -3.30
C PRO A 124 -14.01 0.78 -2.12
N ILE A 125 -14.41 -0.42 -1.74
CA ILE A 125 -15.31 -0.64 -0.60
C ILE A 125 -14.73 -0.11 0.72
N SER A 126 -13.41 -0.15 0.89
CA SER A 126 -12.76 0.37 2.10
C SER A 126 -12.83 1.89 2.16
N TYR A 127 -12.67 2.59 1.03
CA TYR A 127 -12.86 4.04 0.97
C TYR A 127 -14.30 4.43 1.27
N GLN A 128 -15.29 3.71 0.71
CA GLN A 128 -16.70 3.95 1.00
C GLN A 128 -17.02 3.76 2.50
N ARG A 129 -16.51 2.68 3.11
CA ARG A 129 -16.68 2.44 4.55
C ARG A 129 -15.99 3.51 5.40
N LEU A 130 -14.83 3.99 4.97
CA LEU A 130 -14.13 5.07 5.64
C LEU A 130 -14.94 6.37 5.59
N TYR A 131 -15.44 6.74 4.40
CA TYR A 131 -16.27 7.93 4.17
C TYR A 131 -17.57 7.91 4.98
N GLN A 132 -18.22 6.75 5.06
CA GLN A 132 -19.47 6.58 5.81
C GLN A 132 -19.27 6.61 7.33
N SER A 133 -18.03 6.49 7.80
CA SER A 133 -17.73 6.52 9.23
C SER A 133 -17.75 7.94 9.79
N GLU A 134 -18.10 8.08 11.08
CA GLU A 134 -17.98 9.36 11.79
C GLU A 134 -16.53 9.86 11.86
N ALA A 135 -15.57 8.95 11.85
CA ALA A 135 -14.14 9.26 11.90
C ALA A 135 -13.69 10.16 10.74
N ALA A 136 -14.21 9.94 9.52
CA ALA A 136 -13.87 10.75 8.36
C ALA A 136 -14.24 12.25 8.52
N ARG A 137 -15.18 12.57 9.41
CA ARG A 137 -15.61 13.94 9.72
C ARG A 137 -14.99 14.50 10.99
N LYS A 138 -14.42 13.64 11.81
CA LYS A 138 -13.85 13.99 13.12
C LYS A 138 -12.40 14.43 13.03
N TYR A 139 -11.63 13.88 12.07
CA TYR A 139 -10.20 14.09 11.92
C TYR A 139 -9.84 14.92 10.70
N ASP A 140 -8.72 15.65 10.77
CA ASP A 140 -8.15 16.37 9.63
C ASP A 140 -7.41 15.39 8.69
N LEU A 141 -7.98 15.14 7.52
CA LEU A 141 -7.43 14.25 6.52
C LEU A 141 -6.77 15.00 5.35
N SER A 142 -6.60 16.32 5.46
CA SER A 142 -6.13 17.19 4.37
C SER A 142 -4.66 16.98 3.99
N SER A 143 -3.89 16.28 4.83
CA SER A 143 -2.49 15.93 4.54
C SER A 143 -2.34 14.90 3.42
N VAL A 144 -3.39 14.12 3.11
CA VAL A 144 -3.36 13.09 2.07
C VAL A 144 -3.29 13.73 0.68
N ARG A 145 -2.22 13.43 -0.05
CA ARG A 145 -1.97 13.92 -1.42
C ARG A 145 -2.15 12.84 -2.48
N LEU A 146 -2.11 11.57 -2.07
CA LEU A 146 -2.30 10.44 -2.97
C LEU A 146 -3.17 9.37 -2.32
N ALA A 147 -4.27 9.01 -2.99
CA ALA A 147 -5.11 7.88 -2.66
C ALA A 147 -5.01 6.82 -3.75
N LEU A 148 -4.47 5.64 -3.42
CA LEU A 148 -4.35 4.54 -4.37
C LEU A 148 -5.56 3.62 -4.25
N VAL A 149 -6.23 3.36 -5.36
CA VAL A 149 -7.40 2.48 -5.47
C VAL A 149 -7.07 1.30 -6.38
N THR A 150 -7.27 0.09 -5.89
CA THR A 150 -7.00 -1.14 -6.63
C THR A 150 -7.94 -2.27 -6.18
N ALA A 151 -7.81 -3.45 -6.77
CA ALA A 151 -8.53 -4.66 -6.38
C ALA A 151 -10.07 -4.58 -6.48
N GLY A 152 -10.59 -3.67 -7.30
CA GLY A 152 -12.02 -3.57 -7.54
C GLY A 152 -12.39 -2.42 -8.47
N LYS A 153 -13.62 -2.44 -8.97
CA LYS A 153 -14.15 -1.36 -9.81
C LYS A 153 -14.43 -0.12 -8.95
N CYS A 154 -13.74 0.96 -9.22
CA CYS A 154 -13.99 2.24 -8.60
C CYS A 154 -15.16 2.95 -9.32
N THR A 155 -16.25 3.18 -8.61
CA THR A 155 -17.41 3.89 -9.16
C THR A 155 -17.24 5.40 -9.01
N LYS A 156 -17.97 6.18 -9.82
CA LYS A 156 -17.97 7.64 -9.71
C LYS A 156 -18.30 8.11 -8.28
N ALA A 157 -19.29 7.50 -7.63
CA ALA A 157 -19.62 7.83 -6.25
C ALA A 157 -18.44 7.62 -5.29
N CYS A 158 -17.71 6.50 -5.43
CA CYS A 158 -16.52 6.24 -4.62
C CYS A 158 -15.41 7.27 -4.90
N ILE A 159 -15.25 7.71 -6.13
CA ILE A 159 -14.29 8.76 -6.51
C ILE A 159 -14.67 10.10 -5.84
N ASP A 160 -15.92 10.45 -5.89
CA ASP A 160 -16.44 11.68 -5.26
C ASP A 160 -16.22 11.63 -3.74
N ASP A 161 -16.53 10.52 -3.07
CA ASP A 161 -16.29 10.27 -1.65
C ASP A 161 -14.81 10.44 -1.27
N ILE A 162 -13.89 9.89 -2.08
CA ILE A 162 -12.44 10.01 -1.85
C ILE A 162 -11.98 11.46 -1.92
N PHE A 163 -12.43 12.21 -2.92
CA PHE A 163 -12.05 13.62 -3.05
C PHE A 163 -12.74 14.54 -2.02
N GLU A 164 -13.83 14.11 -1.44
CA GLU A 164 -14.44 14.83 -0.32
C GLU A 164 -13.65 14.62 0.98
N MET A 165 -13.23 13.37 1.26
CA MET A 165 -12.38 13.05 2.42
C MET A 165 -10.98 13.66 2.32
N PHE A 166 -10.39 13.63 1.12
CA PHE A 166 -9.01 14.05 0.87
C PHE A 166 -8.98 15.18 -0.16
N PRO A 167 -9.25 16.42 0.25
CA PRO A 167 -9.45 17.54 -0.68
C PRO A 167 -8.24 17.87 -1.54
N ASN A 168 -7.03 17.55 -1.06
CA ASN A 168 -5.77 17.86 -1.73
C ASN A 168 -5.19 16.66 -2.51
N CYS A 169 -5.91 15.53 -2.57
CA CYS A 169 -5.35 14.33 -3.14
C CYS A 169 -5.47 14.26 -4.67
N LYS A 170 -4.57 13.47 -5.26
CA LYS A 170 -4.77 12.81 -6.55
C LYS A 170 -5.23 11.38 -6.30
N LEU A 171 -6.03 10.86 -7.20
CA LEU A 171 -6.43 9.47 -7.21
C LEU A 171 -5.49 8.70 -8.11
N ARG A 172 -5.00 7.55 -7.64
CA ARG A 172 -4.25 6.59 -8.47
C ARG A 172 -5.06 5.29 -8.58
N PRO A 173 -5.91 5.15 -9.59
CA PRO A 173 -6.41 3.84 -9.95
C PRO A 173 -5.24 2.99 -10.45
N SER A 174 -5.16 1.76 -9.97
CA SER A 174 -4.09 0.83 -10.32
C SER A 174 -4.67 -0.55 -10.59
N TRP A 175 -4.11 -1.22 -11.56
CA TRP A 175 -4.39 -2.63 -11.83
C TRP A 175 -3.10 -3.44 -11.73
N GLY A 176 -3.22 -4.64 -11.16
CA GLY A 176 -2.13 -5.57 -11.02
C GLY A 176 -2.57 -6.92 -10.49
N SER A 177 -1.63 -7.83 -10.38
CA SER A 177 -1.82 -9.15 -9.79
C SER A 177 -0.60 -9.53 -8.95
N THR A 178 -0.66 -10.67 -8.27
CA THR A 178 0.49 -11.16 -7.51
C THR A 178 1.69 -11.44 -8.42
N GLU A 179 1.44 -11.87 -9.67
CA GLU A 179 2.49 -12.22 -10.64
C GLU A 179 3.21 -10.99 -11.22
N VAL A 180 2.48 -9.92 -11.51
CA VAL A 180 3.03 -8.72 -12.17
C VAL A 180 3.09 -7.50 -11.26
N CYS A 181 2.57 -7.64 -10.04
CA CYS A 181 2.39 -6.56 -9.09
C CYS A 181 1.53 -5.39 -9.63
N SER A 182 1.99 -4.15 -9.59
CA SER A 182 1.28 -3.02 -10.22
C SER A 182 1.70 -2.90 -11.68
N ALA A 183 0.81 -3.29 -12.59
CA ALA A 183 1.09 -3.26 -14.03
C ALA A 183 0.69 -1.92 -14.66
N THR A 184 -0.35 -1.27 -14.15
CA THR A 184 -0.82 0.01 -14.66
C THR A 184 -1.23 0.94 -13.51
N GLY A 185 -1.12 2.24 -13.74
CA GLY A 185 -1.61 3.25 -12.82
C GLY A 185 -1.22 4.66 -13.30
N CYS A 186 -2.07 5.63 -13.02
CA CYS A 186 -1.79 7.03 -13.31
C CYS A 186 -2.35 7.92 -12.19
N ASN A 187 -1.72 9.06 -11.97
CA ASN A 187 -2.22 10.04 -11.00
C ASN A 187 -3.23 10.95 -11.68
N LEU A 188 -4.44 10.97 -11.19
CA LEU A 188 -5.55 11.74 -11.73
C LEU A 188 -6.01 12.79 -10.72
N SER A 189 -5.98 14.05 -11.10
CA SER A 189 -6.57 15.12 -10.32
C SER A 189 -8.10 15.12 -10.47
N ARG A 190 -8.78 15.78 -9.53
CA ARG A 190 -10.24 15.98 -9.60
C ARG A 190 -10.66 16.70 -10.88
N GLN A 191 -9.84 17.63 -11.38
CA GLN A 191 -10.12 18.35 -12.60
C GLN A 191 -10.04 17.44 -13.83
N GLN A 192 -8.98 16.63 -13.95
CA GLN A 192 -8.82 15.70 -15.07
C GLN A 192 -9.97 14.70 -15.16
N LEU A 193 -10.46 14.18 -14.00
CA LEU A 193 -11.61 13.27 -13.97
C LEU A 193 -12.94 13.96 -14.30
N ARG A 194 -13.06 15.28 -14.10
CA ARG A 194 -14.24 16.04 -14.55
C ARG A 194 -14.24 16.30 -16.05
N GLU A 195 -13.06 16.55 -16.62
CA GLU A 195 -12.87 16.81 -18.05
C GLU A 195 -12.92 15.54 -18.89
N ARG A 196 -12.58 14.40 -18.29
CA ARG A 196 -12.55 13.07 -18.92
C ARG A 196 -13.25 12.04 -18.06
N PRO A 197 -14.59 12.05 -18.04
CA PRO A 197 -15.37 11.15 -17.18
C PRO A 197 -15.27 9.68 -17.57
N GLU A 198 -14.68 9.37 -18.73
CA GLU A 198 -14.41 8.02 -19.21
C GLU A 198 -13.15 7.39 -18.57
N LEU A 199 -12.29 8.16 -17.95
CA LEU A 199 -11.10 7.67 -17.21
C LEU A 199 -11.48 7.12 -15.85
#